data_71138b34eb6ab4e51c37f93b70b1527d
#
_entry.id   71138b34eb6ab4e51c37f93b70b1527d
#
_cell.length_a   1.000
_cell.length_b   1.000
_cell.length_c   1.000
_cell.angle_alpha   90.00
_cell.angle_beta   90.00
_cell.angle_gamma   90.00
#
_symmetry.space_group_name_H-M   'P 1'
#
loop_
_entity.id
_entity.type
_entity.pdbx_description
1 polymer ?
#
loop_
_entity_poly.entity_id
_entity_poly.type
_entity_poly.pdbx_seq_one_letter_code
_entity_poly.pdbx_strand_id
1 'polypeptide(L)'
;VGSEMCIRDSYMAASNIYGWDASYAYYLVADDIRGPYTPTDHMLVMKGSENDYAHVTQTGFFFNVKGSKQETVIYCGDRWANFAGNGLGYNQWFPLSFKGSEPYFNSLSSWSINAKTGEWKVAADNNYVKNGSFEADRRTIPSHAKPVQEFLLGWTTKVIEGNSISLDSNRSPVLNYFNTESDRKTVIGEKSLCISDKINFSRRVYQIISSSPHVKLEDGCYTLTAWVKNSHGFSALKMYAQSKNRNFAYSIQEENKSWKLITLSNVLVKGGHVEIGFIAEGAAHAFCYIDDITLLKDK
;
A
#
# COMPACT_ATOMS: atom_id res chain seq x y z
N VAL A 1 -2.95 -0.36 36.89
CA VAL A 1 -1.48 -0.53 36.95
C VAL A 1 -0.96 0.23 35.74
N GLY A 2 -0.54 1.48 35.96
CA GLY A 2 0.07 2.29 34.95
C GLY A 2 1.43 1.70 34.60
N SER A 3 1.62 1.25 33.37
CA SER A 3 2.96 1.09 32.84
C SER A 3 3.49 2.49 32.54
N GLU A 4 4.33 3.00 33.40
CA GLU A 4 5.21 4.10 33.06
C GLU A 4 6.06 3.61 31.88
N MET A 5 5.73 4.03 30.67
CA MET A 5 6.65 3.91 29.56
C MET A 5 7.77 4.90 29.81
N CYS A 6 8.83 4.44 30.43
CA CYS A 6 10.09 5.16 30.44
C CYS A 6 10.69 5.08 29.03
N ILE A 7 10.09 5.76 28.08
CA ILE A 7 10.72 5.97 26.79
C ILE A 7 11.74 7.08 27.02
N ARG A 8 12.97 6.69 27.30
CA ARG A 8 14.12 7.58 27.31
C ARG A 8 14.74 7.74 25.94
N ASP A 9 14.21 6.99 24.97
CA ASP A 9 14.78 6.95 23.63
C ASP A 9 14.38 8.19 22.83
N SER A 10 15.35 8.76 22.16
CA SER A 10 15.16 9.85 21.19
C SER A 10 15.08 9.25 19.79
N TYR A 11 14.06 9.62 19.04
CA TYR A 11 13.86 9.16 17.67
C TYR A 11 14.12 10.29 16.68
N MET A 12 14.87 9.98 15.65
CA MET A 12 15.06 10.85 14.49
C MET A 12 14.49 10.13 13.28
N ALA A 13 13.46 10.69 12.65
CA ALA A 13 12.97 10.17 11.39
C ALA A 13 13.58 10.95 10.22
N ALA A 14 13.86 10.23 9.15
CA ALA A 14 14.37 10.76 7.91
C ALA A 14 13.81 9.96 6.75
N SER A 15 14.15 10.34 5.54
CA SER A 15 13.74 9.62 4.33
C SER A 15 14.80 9.77 3.24
N ASN A 16 14.80 8.81 2.32
CA ASN A 16 15.56 8.94 1.09
C ASN A 16 14.98 10.05 0.22
N ILE A 17 15.77 10.56 -0.72
CA ILE A 17 15.36 11.55 -1.70
C ILE A 17 15.59 10.96 -3.09
N TYR A 18 14.52 10.69 -3.80
CA TYR A 18 14.54 10.15 -5.17
C TYR A 18 13.96 11.15 -6.19
N GLY A 19 14.33 12.42 -6.03
CA GLY A 19 13.76 13.50 -6.83
C GLY A 19 12.29 13.72 -6.49
N TRP A 20 11.44 13.73 -7.50
CA TRP A 20 9.99 13.92 -7.38
C TRP A 20 9.21 12.61 -7.35
N ASP A 21 9.87 11.51 -7.02
CA ASP A 21 9.26 10.19 -6.92
C ASP A 21 9.16 9.75 -5.45
N ALA A 22 8.40 8.70 -5.21
CA ALA A 22 8.20 8.16 -3.86
C ALA A 22 9.52 7.75 -3.20
N SER A 23 9.69 8.07 -1.93
CA SER A 23 10.88 7.71 -1.14
C SER A 23 10.47 6.96 0.12
N TYR A 24 11.44 6.29 0.76
CA TYR A 24 11.20 5.50 1.97
C TYR A 24 11.55 6.31 3.22
N ALA A 25 10.66 6.27 4.20
CA ALA A 25 10.93 6.75 5.55
C ALA A 25 11.69 5.69 6.36
N TYR A 26 12.53 6.14 7.26
CA TYR A 26 13.25 5.31 8.23
C TYR A 26 13.48 6.11 9.51
N TYR A 27 13.92 5.42 10.56
CA TYR A 27 14.22 6.08 11.82
C TYR A 27 15.56 5.63 12.42
N LEU A 28 16.10 6.48 13.24
CA LEU A 28 17.26 6.21 14.07
C LEU A 28 16.84 6.43 15.53
N VAL A 29 17.49 5.73 16.43
CA VAL A 29 17.19 5.81 17.87
C VAL A 29 18.47 6.10 18.65
N ALA A 30 18.34 6.87 19.72
CA ALA A 30 19.39 7.12 20.68
C ALA A 30 18.81 7.21 22.10
N ASP A 31 19.62 6.87 23.12
CA ASP A 31 19.24 7.00 24.53
C ASP A 31 19.22 8.47 25.02
N ASP A 32 19.90 9.36 24.31
CA ASP A 32 19.96 10.81 24.60
C ASP A 32 19.71 11.58 23.30
N ILE A 33 19.02 12.72 23.39
CA ILE A 33 18.72 13.56 22.24
C ILE A 33 19.95 14.07 21.50
N ARG A 34 21.08 14.10 22.17
CA ARG A 34 22.37 14.47 21.55
C ARG A 34 23.08 13.30 20.89
N GLY A 35 22.48 12.12 20.93
CA GLY A 35 23.04 10.88 20.39
C GLY A 35 24.04 10.20 21.32
N PRO A 36 24.85 9.26 20.82
CA PRO A 36 24.93 8.89 19.41
C PRO A 36 23.67 8.16 18.92
N TYR A 37 23.25 8.49 17.72
CA TYR A 37 22.16 7.76 17.05
C TYR A 37 22.70 6.49 16.39
N THR A 38 21.86 5.46 16.31
CA THR A 38 22.23 4.19 15.66
C THR A 38 22.76 4.46 14.25
N PRO A 39 23.90 3.86 13.88
CA PRO A 39 24.54 4.08 12.58
C PRO A 39 23.65 3.81 11.39
N THR A 40 23.90 4.52 10.31
CA THR A 40 23.05 4.61 9.15
C THR A 40 23.21 3.50 8.12
N ASP A 41 24.22 2.65 8.20
CA ASP A 41 24.45 1.55 7.23
C ASP A 41 23.32 0.51 7.24
N HIS A 42 22.62 0.42 8.37
CA HIS A 42 21.43 -0.41 8.55
C HIS A 42 20.35 0.44 9.22
N MET A 43 19.82 1.40 8.50
CA MET A 43 18.74 2.25 9.01
C MET A 43 17.54 1.40 9.37
N LEU A 44 16.97 1.69 10.54
CA LEU A 44 15.81 0.98 11.02
C LEU A 44 14.58 1.41 10.22
N VAL A 45 13.89 0.45 9.64
CA VAL A 45 12.64 0.67 8.92
C VAL A 45 11.50 0.68 9.93
N MET A 46 10.54 1.56 9.73
CA MET A 46 9.33 1.58 10.57
C MET A 46 8.55 0.28 10.39
N LYS A 47 8.48 -0.52 11.43
CA LYS A 47 7.79 -1.82 11.41
C LYS A 47 6.29 -1.68 11.18
N GLY A 48 5.70 -2.71 10.59
CA GLY A 48 4.29 -2.77 10.24
C GLY A 48 3.95 -2.06 8.92
N SER A 49 4.94 -1.46 8.29
CA SER A 49 4.79 -0.72 7.04
C SER A 49 5.79 -1.10 5.95
N GLU A 50 6.60 -2.12 6.18
CA GLU A 50 7.66 -2.54 5.25
C GLU A 50 7.11 -2.89 3.85
N ASN A 51 5.88 -3.38 3.82
CA ASN A 51 5.16 -3.73 2.60
C ASN A 51 3.97 -2.79 2.36
N ASP A 52 3.98 -1.62 2.95
CA ASP A 52 2.88 -0.69 2.95
C ASP A 52 3.29 0.67 2.40
N TYR A 53 2.35 1.32 1.75
CA TYR A 53 2.62 2.62 1.16
C TYR A 53 2.78 3.76 2.18
N ALA A 54 2.39 3.58 3.43
CA ALA A 54 2.64 4.57 4.48
C ALA A 54 4.14 4.80 4.73
N HIS A 55 4.92 3.73 4.65
CA HIS A 55 6.36 3.78 4.73
C HIS A 55 7.00 4.56 3.57
N VAL A 56 6.34 4.62 2.42
CA VAL A 56 6.85 5.27 1.22
C VAL A 56 6.45 6.74 1.20
N THR A 57 7.06 7.51 2.08
CA THR A 57 6.84 8.96 2.22
C THR A 57 8.14 9.66 2.57
N GLN A 58 8.29 10.88 2.11
CA GLN A 58 9.31 11.79 2.62
C GLN A 58 8.88 12.30 3.98
N THR A 59 9.75 12.16 4.97
CA THR A 59 9.48 12.61 6.35
C THR A 59 9.39 14.13 6.40
N GLY A 60 8.28 14.65 6.87
CA GLY A 60 8.07 16.07 7.14
C GLY A 60 8.31 16.39 8.62
N PHE A 61 7.36 16.04 9.48
CA PHE A 61 7.42 16.34 10.91
C PHE A 61 6.57 15.37 11.74
N PHE A 62 6.68 15.49 13.06
CA PHE A 62 5.81 14.81 14.01
C PHE A 62 4.90 15.82 14.70
N PHE A 63 3.69 15.41 14.97
CA PHE A 63 2.72 16.19 15.70
C PHE A 63 2.16 15.39 16.88
N ASN A 64 2.26 15.96 18.09
CA ASN A 64 1.83 15.28 19.31
C ASN A 64 0.46 15.80 19.75
N VAL A 65 -0.50 14.90 19.92
CA VAL A 65 -1.79 15.18 20.56
C VAL A 65 -1.75 14.66 21.98
N LYS A 66 -1.60 15.59 22.96
CA LYS A 66 -1.60 15.29 24.39
C LYS A 66 -3.04 15.34 24.92
N GLY A 67 -3.66 14.19 25.06
CA GLY A 67 -5.01 14.09 25.59
C GLY A 67 -5.04 13.69 27.07
N SER A 68 -6.24 13.65 27.64
CA SER A 68 -6.45 13.28 29.05
C SER A 68 -6.26 11.79 29.34
N LYS A 69 -6.28 10.94 28.30
CA LYS A 69 -6.15 9.48 28.44
C LYS A 69 -4.85 8.94 27.85
N GLN A 70 -4.41 9.52 26.74
CA GLN A 70 -3.16 9.12 26.09
C GLN A 70 -2.54 10.28 25.30
N GLU A 71 -1.25 10.15 25.04
CA GLU A 71 -0.54 10.94 24.06
C GLU A 71 -0.45 10.12 22.76
N THR A 72 -0.81 10.73 21.63
CA THR A 72 -0.68 10.13 20.32
C THR A 72 0.26 10.96 19.48
N VAL A 73 1.32 10.32 19.02
CA VAL A 73 2.26 10.90 18.05
C VAL A 73 1.72 10.64 16.66
N ILE A 74 1.58 11.69 15.87
CA ILE A 74 1.17 11.61 14.47
C ILE A 74 2.41 11.85 13.60
N TYR A 75 2.72 10.90 12.75
CA TYR A 75 3.69 11.06 11.69
C TYR A 75 3.08 11.84 10.55
N CYS A 76 3.76 12.87 10.07
CA CYS A 76 3.35 13.69 8.94
C CYS A 76 4.41 13.60 7.86
N GLY A 77 4.10 12.88 6.81
CA GLY A 77 4.96 12.69 5.65
C GLY A 77 4.30 13.10 4.36
N ASP A 78 5.10 13.29 3.34
CA ASP A 78 4.66 13.67 2.02
C ASP A 78 5.07 12.62 0.99
N ARG A 79 4.16 12.23 0.12
CA ARG A 79 4.48 11.47 -1.07
C ARG A 79 4.44 12.41 -2.26
N TRP A 80 5.59 12.62 -2.84
CA TRP A 80 5.71 13.40 -4.05
C TRP A 80 4.91 12.77 -5.19
N ALA A 81 4.23 13.62 -5.94
CA ALA A 81 3.35 13.21 -7.01
C ALA A 81 3.74 13.93 -8.30
N ASN A 82 4.81 13.46 -8.93
CA ASN A 82 5.28 14.03 -10.20
C ASN A 82 4.19 14.02 -11.28
N PHE A 83 3.29 13.03 -11.22
CA PHE A 83 2.14 12.92 -12.10
C PHE A 83 1.17 14.11 -12.00
N ALA A 84 1.09 14.75 -10.85
CA ALA A 84 0.18 15.89 -10.68
C ALA A 84 0.58 17.12 -11.50
N GLY A 85 1.80 17.19 -12.01
CA GLY A 85 2.30 18.23 -12.90
C GLY A 85 2.33 19.64 -12.29
N ASN A 86 1.97 19.78 -11.04
CA ASN A 86 1.78 21.07 -10.36
C ASN A 86 2.45 21.14 -8.98
N GLY A 87 3.29 20.17 -8.64
CA GLY A 87 3.97 20.11 -7.35
C GLY A 87 3.09 19.70 -6.17
N LEU A 88 1.84 19.32 -6.41
CA LEU A 88 1.01 18.72 -5.38
C LEU A 88 1.52 17.32 -5.08
N GLY A 89 1.52 16.97 -3.82
CA GLY A 89 1.81 15.63 -3.32
C GLY A 89 0.67 15.17 -2.42
N TYR A 90 0.74 13.92 -2.00
CA TYR A 90 -0.15 13.41 -1.00
C TYR A 90 0.45 13.58 0.38
N ASN A 91 -0.29 14.24 1.27
CA ASN A 91 0.03 14.23 2.68
C ASN A 91 -0.40 12.89 3.27
N GLN A 92 0.54 12.20 3.88
CA GLN A 92 0.33 10.91 4.51
C GLN A 92 0.50 11.09 6.02
N TRP A 93 -0.61 11.21 6.75
CA TRP A 93 -0.61 11.42 8.18
C TRP A 93 -1.18 10.22 8.90
N PHE A 94 -0.39 9.65 9.80
CA PHE A 94 -0.73 8.43 10.51
C PHE A 94 -0.48 8.53 11.99
N PRO A 95 -1.34 7.93 12.84
CA PRO A 95 -1.02 7.75 14.23
C PRO A 95 0.09 6.69 14.35
N LEU A 96 1.15 7.01 15.07
CA LEU A 96 2.15 6.04 15.45
C LEU A 96 1.67 5.24 16.66
N SER A 97 2.08 3.98 16.71
CA SER A 97 1.99 3.12 17.88
C SER A 97 3.37 2.59 18.23
N PHE A 98 3.53 2.13 19.45
CA PHE A 98 4.81 1.59 19.92
C PHE A 98 4.61 0.19 20.48
N LYS A 99 5.58 -0.69 20.23
CA LYS A 99 5.73 -1.98 20.90
C LYS A 99 7.04 -1.97 21.66
N GLY A 100 6.97 -1.70 22.95
CA GLY A 100 8.17 -1.30 23.68
C GLY A 100 8.71 0.02 23.13
N SER A 101 9.97 0.04 22.70
CA SER A 101 10.61 1.17 22.04
C SER A 101 10.51 1.15 20.50
N GLU A 102 9.86 0.16 19.90
CA GLU A 102 9.73 0.07 18.44
C GLU A 102 8.52 0.84 17.94
N PRO A 103 8.70 1.88 17.10
CA PRO A 103 7.59 2.58 16.48
C PRO A 103 6.96 1.76 15.35
N TYR A 104 5.66 1.91 15.19
CA TYR A 104 4.87 1.32 14.13
C TYR A 104 4.11 2.39 13.36
N PHE A 105 4.15 2.36 12.05
CA PHE A 105 3.15 3.03 11.23
C PHE A 105 1.83 2.27 11.31
N ASN A 106 0.76 3.03 11.57
CA ASN A 106 -0.59 2.51 11.38
C ASN A 106 -1.10 3.06 10.05
N SER A 107 -0.86 2.30 8.97
CA SER A 107 -1.27 2.69 7.63
C SER A 107 -2.76 2.61 7.48
N LEU A 108 -3.38 3.76 7.43
CA LEU A 108 -4.81 3.95 7.38
C LEU A 108 -5.16 4.92 6.26
N SER A 109 -6.17 4.60 5.47
CA SER A 109 -6.74 5.51 4.49
C SER A 109 -7.71 6.50 5.13
N SER A 110 -8.33 6.09 6.25
CA SER A 110 -9.28 6.91 7.01
C SER A 110 -9.23 6.56 8.50
N TRP A 111 -9.07 7.58 9.33
CA TRP A 111 -9.01 7.47 10.78
C TRP A 111 -9.44 8.76 11.46
N SER A 112 -9.69 8.71 12.74
CA SER A 112 -10.06 9.89 13.52
C SER A 112 -9.35 9.91 14.87
N ILE A 113 -9.13 11.11 15.41
CA ILE A 113 -8.57 11.32 16.74
C ILE A 113 -9.48 12.23 17.56
N ASN A 114 -9.63 11.90 18.83
CA ASN A 114 -10.26 12.78 19.81
C ASN A 114 -9.17 13.64 20.47
N ALA A 115 -9.08 14.88 20.10
CA ALA A 115 -8.04 15.80 20.60
C ALA A 115 -8.12 16.05 22.12
N LYS A 116 -9.28 15.82 22.77
CA LYS A 116 -9.42 15.96 24.24
C LYS A 116 -8.87 14.76 24.98
N THR A 117 -9.07 13.55 24.42
CA THR A 117 -8.62 12.32 25.08
C THR A 117 -7.30 11.78 24.52
N GLY A 118 -6.89 12.19 23.32
CA GLY A 118 -5.75 11.66 22.59
C GLY A 118 -6.01 10.31 21.92
N GLU A 119 -7.18 9.72 22.15
CA GLU A 119 -7.53 8.41 21.59
C GLU A 119 -7.81 8.51 20.08
N TRP A 120 -7.24 7.63 19.31
CA TRP A 120 -7.51 7.51 17.87
C TRP A 120 -8.22 6.19 17.55
N LYS A 121 -8.89 6.14 16.42
CA LYS A 121 -9.57 4.94 15.94
C LYS A 121 -9.59 4.90 14.42
N VAL A 122 -9.63 3.68 13.89
CA VAL A 122 -9.89 3.41 12.48
C VAL A 122 -11.30 3.89 12.13
N ALA A 123 -11.44 4.62 11.03
CA ALA A 123 -12.77 5.06 10.56
C ALA A 123 -13.50 3.93 9.82
N ALA A 124 -14.81 4.05 9.74
CA ALA A 124 -15.65 3.02 9.13
C ALA A 124 -15.48 2.88 7.62
N ASP A 125 -14.94 3.90 6.97
CA ASP A 125 -14.64 3.97 5.54
C ASP A 125 -13.15 3.68 5.23
N ASN A 126 -12.41 3.14 6.19
CA ASN A 126 -11.03 2.78 5.99
C ASN A 126 -10.89 1.70 4.90
N ASN A 127 -10.10 1.98 3.87
CA ASN A 127 -9.69 0.99 2.89
C ASN A 127 -8.54 0.15 3.47
N TYR A 128 -8.74 -1.15 3.56
CA TYR A 128 -7.73 -2.08 4.08
C TYR A 128 -6.69 -2.50 3.04
N VAL A 129 -6.90 -2.18 1.75
CA VAL A 129 -5.92 -2.46 0.70
C VAL A 129 -4.77 -1.49 0.81
N LYS A 130 -3.57 -2.02 0.79
CA LYS A 130 -2.34 -1.25 0.80
C LYS A 130 -1.88 -1.01 -0.63
N ASN A 131 -1.53 0.25 -0.92
CA ASN A 131 -1.08 0.64 -2.25
C ASN A 131 -2.03 0.17 -3.38
N GLY A 132 -3.32 0.36 -3.19
CA GLY A 132 -4.34 -0.06 -4.16
C GLY A 132 -4.35 0.75 -5.45
N SER A 133 -3.76 1.95 -5.42
CA SER A 133 -3.58 2.84 -6.58
C SER A 133 -2.17 2.78 -7.18
N PHE A 134 -1.27 1.97 -6.62
CA PHE A 134 0.13 1.78 -7.08
C PHE A 134 1.00 3.03 -7.09
N GLU A 135 0.55 4.13 -6.50
CA GLU A 135 1.28 5.40 -6.48
C GLU A 135 2.48 5.39 -5.51
N ALA A 136 2.56 4.41 -4.63
CA ALA A 136 3.73 4.21 -3.79
C ALA A 136 4.93 3.61 -4.54
N ASP A 137 4.70 3.02 -5.71
CA ASP A 137 5.76 2.46 -6.53
C ASP A 137 6.43 3.54 -7.36
N ARG A 138 7.73 3.41 -7.54
CA ARG A 138 8.51 4.37 -8.33
C ARG A 138 8.38 4.07 -9.81
N ARG A 139 8.23 5.13 -10.59
CA ARG A 139 8.23 5.02 -12.05
C ARG A 139 9.59 4.58 -12.58
N THR A 140 10.64 5.16 -12.03
CA THR A 140 12.03 4.88 -12.40
C THR A 140 12.82 4.58 -11.14
N ILE A 141 13.58 3.50 -11.15
CA ILE A 141 14.48 3.16 -10.06
C ILE A 141 15.87 3.66 -10.44
N PRO A 142 16.37 4.73 -9.82
CA PRO A 142 17.74 5.19 -10.08
C PRO A 142 18.75 4.09 -9.77
N SER A 143 19.75 3.89 -10.62
CA SER A 143 20.73 2.81 -10.47
C SER A 143 21.53 2.85 -9.15
N HIS A 144 21.63 4.03 -8.55
CA HIS A 144 22.26 4.25 -7.25
C HIS A 144 21.30 4.21 -6.06
N ALA A 145 19.98 4.11 -6.31
CA ALA A 145 18.99 4.08 -5.24
C ALA A 145 19.02 2.77 -4.49
N LYS A 146 18.94 2.86 -3.18
CA LYS A 146 18.81 1.70 -2.28
C LYS A 146 17.74 1.97 -1.23
N PRO A 147 16.93 0.97 -0.87
CA PRO A 147 16.86 -0.34 -1.53
C PRO A 147 16.35 -0.23 -2.97
N VAL A 148 16.80 -1.13 -3.83
CA VAL A 148 16.21 -1.29 -5.17
C VAL A 148 14.82 -1.89 -4.98
N GLN A 149 13.82 -1.30 -5.64
CA GLN A 149 12.48 -1.85 -5.59
C GLN A 149 12.40 -3.09 -6.49
N GLU A 150 12.35 -4.27 -5.88
CA GLU A 150 12.29 -5.56 -6.59
C GLU A 150 10.86 -6.04 -6.82
N PHE A 151 9.91 -5.54 -6.04
CA PHE A 151 8.51 -5.97 -6.05
C PHE A 151 7.60 -4.76 -5.98
N LEU A 152 6.34 -4.95 -6.37
CA LEU A 152 5.28 -3.98 -6.10
C LEU A 152 5.08 -3.84 -4.59
N LEU A 153 5.01 -2.63 -4.13
CA LEU A 153 4.85 -2.35 -2.71
C LEU A 153 3.49 -2.86 -2.20
N GLY A 154 3.53 -3.76 -1.24
CA GLY A 154 2.33 -4.38 -0.66
C GLY A 154 1.73 -5.53 -1.48
N TRP A 155 2.24 -5.82 -2.67
CA TRP A 155 1.70 -6.85 -3.56
C TRP A 155 2.75 -7.91 -3.91
N THR A 156 2.28 -9.14 -4.05
CA THR A 156 3.11 -10.27 -4.49
C THR A 156 2.65 -10.72 -5.86
N THR A 157 3.60 -10.85 -6.80
CA THR A 157 3.33 -11.44 -8.11
C THR A 157 3.95 -12.83 -8.20
N LYS A 158 3.13 -13.84 -8.45
CA LYS A 158 3.55 -15.20 -8.71
C LYS A 158 3.40 -15.47 -10.21
N VAL A 159 4.53 -15.73 -10.87
CA VAL A 159 4.56 -16.23 -12.25
C VAL A 159 4.35 -17.74 -12.22
N ILE A 160 3.30 -18.22 -12.87
CA ILE A 160 2.97 -19.66 -13.00
C ILE A 160 3.46 -20.14 -14.37
N GLU A 161 3.23 -19.33 -15.40
CA GLU A 161 3.67 -19.55 -16.78
C GLU A 161 4.07 -18.21 -17.40
N GLY A 162 4.96 -18.25 -18.38
CA GLY A 162 5.44 -17.07 -19.11
C GLY A 162 6.84 -16.63 -18.66
N ASN A 163 7.23 -15.43 -19.08
CA ASN A 163 8.51 -14.86 -18.75
C ASN A 163 8.58 -14.51 -17.24
N SER A 164 9.76 -14.67 -16.66
CA SER A 164 10.02 -14.17 -15.33
C SER A 164 9.77 -12.66 -15.29
N ILE A 165 9.23 -12.18 -14.19
CA ILE A 165 9.22 -10.74 -13.90
C ILE A 165 10.64 -10.40 -13.48
N SER A 166 11.47 -10.01 -14.44
CA SER A 166 12.76 -9.41 -14.13
C SER A 166 12.57 -7.92 -14.02
N LEU A 167 13.16 -7.32 -13.02
CA LEU A 167 13.37 -5.88 -13.04
C LEU A 167 14.16 -5.53 -14.28
N ASP A 168 13.57 -4.75 -15.17
CA ASP A 168 14.38 -3.84 -15.95
C ASP A 168 15.14 -2.98 -14.95
N SER A 169 16.43 -2.80 -15.15
CA SER A 169 17.34 -2.11 -14.24
C SER A 169 16.83 -0.74 -13.74
N ASN A 170 15.84 -0.16 -14.41
CA ASN A 170 15.30 1.17 -14.14
C ASN A 170 13.78 1.27 -14.00
N ARG A 171 13.02 0.19 -14.18
CA ARG A 171 11.55 0.21 -14.14
C ARG A 171 10.99 -0.98 -13.42
N SER A 172 9.89 -0.78 -12.73
CA SER A 172 9.08 -1.90 -12.24
C SER A 172 8.38 -2.57 -13.42
N PRO A 173 8.57 -3.88 -13.63
CA PRO A 173 8.11 -4.58 -14.85
C PRO A 173 6.60 -4.79 -14.90
N VAL A 174 5.90 -4.52 -13.81
CA VAL A 174 4.48 -4.83 -13.66
C VAL A 174 3.61 -3.59 -13.54
N LEU A 175 4.17 -2.40 -13.77
CA LEU A 175 3.41 -1.15 -13.74
C LEU A 175 3.17 -0.61 -15.16
N ASN A 176 1.99 -0.09 -15.36
CA ASN A 176 1.68 0.79 -16.46
C ASN A 176 1.94 2.24 -16.04
N TYR A 177 2.82 2.93 -16.75
CA TYR A 177 3.18 4.32 -16.44
C TYR A 177 2.39 5.35 -17.24
N PHE A 178 1.53 4.90 -18.12
CA PHE A 178 0.76 5.75 -19.04
C PHE A 178 -0.73 5.58 -18.77
N ASN A 179 -1.09 5.77 -17.51
CA ASN A 179 -2.47 5.71 -17.07
C ASN A 179 -3.18 7.02 -17.48
N THR A 180 -3.33 7.26 -18.78
CA THR A 180 -4.03 8.42 -19.30
C THR A 180 -5.53 8.18 -19.19
N GLU A 181 -6.13 8.76 -18.22
CA GLU A 181 -7.46 8.46 -17.73
C GLU A 181 -8.55 9.32 -18.34
N SER A 182 -8.49 9.57 -19.66
CA SER A 182 -9.53 10.34 -20.34
C SER A 182 -10.92 9.68 -20.30
N ASP A 183 -10.96 8.38 -20.02
CA ASP A 183 -12.17 7.58 -19.98
C ASP A 183 -12.64 7.22 -18.56
N ARG A 184 -12.00 7.78 -17.52
CA ARG A 184 -12.37 7.61 -16.11
C ARG A 184 -12.58 8.97 -15.43
N LYS A 185 -13.69 9.10 -14.70
CA LYS A 185 -14.05 10.39 -14.06
C LYS A 185 -13.24 10.76 -12.83
N THR A 186 -12.66 9.79 -12.16
CA THR A 186 -11.88 9.99 -10.95
C THR A 186 -10.53 9.33 -11.11
N VAL A 187 -9.55 10.11 -11.48
CA VAL A 187 -8.16 9.64 -11.57
C VAL A 187 -7.38 10.19 -10.40
N ILE A 188 -6.76 9.29 -9.67
CA ILE A 188 -5.84 9.62 -8.59
C ILE A 188 -4.50 9.00 -8.94
N GLY A 189 -3.74 9.66 -9.82
CA GLY A 189 -2.40 9.20 -10.12
C GLY A 189 -2.14 8.83 -11.57
N GLU A 190 -0.96 8.33 -11.85
CA GLU A 190 -0.54 7.96 -13.21
C GLU A 190 -0.18 6.47 -13.35
N LYS A 191 -0.18 5.71 -12.25
CA LYS A 191 0.26 4.31 -12.23
C LYS A 191 -0.92 3.36 -12.12
N SER A 192 -0.78 2.21 -12.74
CA SER A 192 -1.69 1.09 -12.58
C SER A 192 -0.92 -0.23 -12.66
N LEU A 193 -1.44 -1.27 -12.03
CA LEU A 193 -0.90 -2.62 -12.22
C LEU A 193 -1.08 -3.03 -13.68
N CYS A 194 -0.01 -3.58 -14.28
CA CYS A 194 -0.05 -4.16 -15.62
C CYS A 194 0.22 -5.67 -15.54
N ILE A 195 -0.72 -6.48 -16.00
CA ILE A 195 -0.54 -7.92 -16.17
C ILE A 195 -0.53 -8.21 -17.65
N SER A 196 0.63 -8.53 -18.20
CA SER A 196 0.80 -8.88 -19.61
C SER A 196 2.10 -9.67 -19.83
N ASP A 197 2.24 -10.28 -21.00
CA ASP A 197 3.48 -10.87 -21.44
C ASP A 197 3.56 -10.87 -22.99
N LYS A 198 4.77 -11.06 -23.52
CA LYS A 198 5.03 -11.23 -24.97
C LYS A 198 4.73 -12.65 -25.46
N ILE A 199 4.58 -13.59 -24.55
CA ILE A 199 4.20 -14.99 -24.78
C ILE A 199 2.96 -15.32 -23.97
N ASN A 200 2.39 -16.52 -24.15
CA ASN A 200 1.32 -16.99 -23.30
C ASN A 200 1.77 -17.01 -21.83
N PHE A 201 0.88 -16.63 -20.94
CA PHE A 201 1.23 -16.46 -19.54
C PHE A 201 0.11 -16.85 -18.59
N SER A 202 0.52 -17.23 -17.39
CA SER A 202 -0.36 -17.36 -16.22
C SER A 202 0.29 -16.71 -15.02
N ARG A 203 -0.43 -15.79 -14.38
CA ARG A 203 0.05 -15.00 -13.25
C ARG A 203 -1.02 -14.84 -12.20
N ARG A 204 -0.56 -14.77 -10.95
CA ARG A 204 -1.38 -14.40 -9.81
C ARG A 204 -0.73 -13.21 -9.11
N VAL A 205 -1.48 -12.12 -9.00
CA VAL A 205 -1.06 -10.93 -8.23
C VAL A 205 -1.98 -10.81 -7.03
N TYR A 206 -1.41 -10.75 -5.83
CA TYR A 206 -2.21 -10.79 -4.61
C TYR A 206 -1.59 -10.00 -3.46
N GLN A 207 -2.43 -9.68 -2.51
CA GLN A 207 -2.08 -9.08 -1.24
C GLN A 207 -2.73 -9.85 -0.10
N ILE A 208 -1.97 -10.07 0.97
CA ILE A 208 -2.47 -10.63 2.21
C ILE A 208 -2.73 -9.49 3.18
N ILE A 209 -3.99 -9.33 3.59
CA ILE A 209 -4.41 -8.33 4.55
C ILE A 209 -4.70 -9.04 5.87
N SER A 210 -4.02 -8.62 6.92
CA SER A 210 -4.16 -9.20 8.26
C SER A 210 -4.31 -8.11 9.31
N SER A 211 -5.01 -8.44 10.40
CA SER A 211 -5.04 -7.59 11.58
C SER A 211 -3.63 -7.32 12.08
N SER A 212 -3.34 -6.08 12.41
CA SER A 212 -2.16 -5.69 13.20
C SER A 212 -2.55 -5.54 14.67
N PRO A 213 -1.59 -5.36 15.59
CA PRO A 213 -1.90 -5.09 16.99
C PRO A 213 -2.86 -3.91 17.20
N HIS A 214 -2.76 -2.89 16.35
CA HIS A 214 -3.48 -1.62 16.52
C HIS A 214 -4.59 -1.41 15.49
N VAL A 215 -4.54 -2.10 14.35
CA VAL A 215 -5.54 -2.01 13.27
C VAL A 215 -6.17 -3.38 13.07
N LYS A 216 -7.40 -3.53 13.50
CA LYS A 216 -8.12 -4.79 13.38
C LYS A 216 -8.86 -4.88 12.05
N LEU A 217 -8.67 -5.98 11.36
CA LEU A 217 -9.54 -6.42 10.28
C LEU A 217 -10.65 -7.28 10.93
N GLU A 218 -11.76 -6.66 11.21
CA GLU A 218 -12.85 -7.30 11.95
C GLU A 218 -13.53 -8.39 11.12
N ASP A 219 -14.09 -9.39 11.78
CA ASP A 219 -14.96 -10.36 11.13
C ASP A 219 -16.21 -9.65 10.57
N GLY A 220 -16.65 -10.04 9.38
CA GLY A 220 -17.83 -9.46 8.75
C GLY A 220 -17.81 -9.54 7.23
N CYS A 221 -18.80 -8.93 6.61
CA CYS A 221 -18.89 -8.79 5.16
C CYS A 221 -18.12 -7.55 4.69
N TYR A 222 -17.48 -7.69 3.54
CA TYR A 222 -16.71 -6.65 2.88
C TYR A 222 -17.05 -6.61 1.40
N THR A 223 -16.83 -5.47 0.80
CA THR A 223 -16.91 -5.30 -0.66
C THR A 223 -15.52 -4.99 -1.21
N LEU A 224 -15.06 -5.83 -2.14
CA LEU A 224 -13.81 -5.62 -2.89
C LEU A 224 -14.15 -4.98 -4.22
N THR A 225 -13.51 -3.86 -4.53
CA THR A 225 -13.65 -3.21 -5.84
C THR A 225 -12.29 -2.97 -6.50
N ALA A 226 -12.29 -2.88 -7.83
CA ALA A 226 -11.14 -2.46 -8.61
C ALA A 226 -11.60 -1.84 -9.92
N TRP A 227 -10.90 -0.83 -10.41
CA TRP A 227 -11.03 -0.39 -11.78
C TRP A 227 -10.17 -1.28 -12.68
N VAL A 228 -10.76 -1.75 -13.79
CA VAL A 228 -10.12 -2.69 -14.70
C VAL A 228 -10.31 -2.24 -16.15
N LYS A 229 -9.23 -2.33 -16.93
CA LYS A 229 -9.21 -2.15 -18.38
C LYS A 229 -8.40 -3.29 -18.99
N ASN A 230 -8.97 -4.07 -19.88
CA ASN A 230 -8.30 -5.25 -20.42
C ASN A 230 -8.61 -5.47 -21.91
N SER A 231 -7.64 -6.07 -22.59
CA SER A 231 -7.84 -6.59 -23.95
C SER A 231 -8.62 -7.90 -23.92
N HIS A 232 -9.00 -8.37 -25.09
CA HIS A 232 -9.32 -9.79 -25.29
C HIS A 232 -8.09 -10.69 -25.17
N GLY A 233 -8.26 -12.01 -25.27
CA GLY A 233 -7.16 -12.97 -25.25
C GLY A 233 -6.88 -13.61 -23.89
N PHE A 234 -7.74 -13.44 -22.90
CA PHE A 234 -7.67 -14.16 -21.62
C PHE A 234 -8.53 -15.44 -21.67
N SER A 235 -7.93 -16.56 -21.29
CA SER A 235 -8.66 -17.81 -20.97
C SER A 235 -9.23 -17.76 -19.55
N ALA A 236 -8.57 -17.04 -18.65
CA ALA A 236 -9.06 -16.71 -17.32
C ALA A 236 -8.58 -15.33 -16.89
N LEU A 237 -9.52 -14.48 -16.47
CA LEU A 237 -9.24 -13.22 -15.81
C LEU A 237 -10.22 -13.05 -14.65
N LYS A 238 -9.72 -13.05 -13.42
CA LYS A 238 -10.55 -13.06 -12.21
C LYS A 238 -10.02 -12.11 -11.16
N MET A 239 -10.90 -11.35 -10.54
CA MET A 239 -10.68 -10.73 -9.23
C MET A 239 -11.19 -11.69 -8.16
N TYR A 240 -10.43 -11.93 -7.10
CA TYR A 240 -10.81 -12.87 -6.06
C TYR A 240 -10.51 -12.37 -4.66
N ALA A 241 -11.17 -12.99 -3.70
CA ALA A 241 -10.87 -12.89 -2.28
C ALA A 241 -10.95 -14.27 -1.63
N GLN A 242 -10.06 -14.54 -0.69
CA GLN A 242 -10.04 -15.79 0.07
C GLN A 242 -9.85 -15.50 1.56
N SER A 243 -10.76 -16.00 2.39
CA SER A 243 -10.67 -15.91 3.85
C SER A 243 -11.04 -17.23 4.48
N LYS A 244 -10.13 -17.80 5.28
CA LYS A 244 -10.21 -19.18 5.78
C LYS A 244 -10.47 -20.17 4.61
N ASN A 245 -11.54 -20.92 4.68
CA ASN A 245 -11.89 -21.94 3.68
C ASN A 245 -12.94 -21.44 2.67
N ARG A 246 -13.12 -20.14 2.53
CA ARG A 246 -14.09 -19.53 1.62
C ARG A 246 -13.39 -18.77 0.51
N ASN A 247 -13.83 -19.02 -0.71
CA ASN A 247 -13.34 -18.38 -1.92
C ASN A 247 -14.47 -17.58 -2.56
N PHE A 248 -14.17 -16.37 -2.92
CA PHE A 248 -15.03 -15.45 -3.63
C PHE A 248 -14.32 -15.04 -4.91
N ALA A 249 -15.03 -14.97 -6.02
CA ALA A 249 -14.42 -14.54 -7.27
C ALA A 249 -15.42 -13.86 -8.19
N TYR A 250 -14.93 -12.88 -8.93
CA TYR A 250 -15.62 -12.27 -10.07
C TYR A 250 -14.81 -12.56 -11.34
N SER A 251 -15.43 -13.23 -12.30
CA SER A 251 -14.79 -13.54 -13.58
C SER A 251 -15.05 -12.40 -14.58
N ILE A 252 -13.98 -11.84 -15.12
CA ILE A 252 -14.01 -10.79 -16.15
C ILE A 252 -13.97 -11.52 -17.51
N GLN A 253 -15.15 -11.69 -18.12
CA GLN A 253 -15.31 -12.53 -19.32
C GLN A 253 -15.10 -11.75 -20.61
N GLU A 254 -15.32 -10.44 -20.59
CA GLU A 254 -15.33 -9.60 -21.77
C GLU A 254 -14.15 -8.62 -21.78
N GLU A 255 -13.79 -8.18 -22.96
CA GLU A 255 -12.89 -7.06 -23.15
C GLU A 255 -13.51 -5.78 -22.59
N ASN A 256 -12.76 -5.06 -21.76
CA ASN A 256 -13.11 -3.73 -21.31
C ASN A 256 -12.17 -2.71 -21.98
N LYS A 257 -12.60 -2.12 -23.09
CA LYS A 257 -11.81 -1.11 -23.82
C LYS A 257 -11.61 0.18 -23.04
N SER A 258 -12.54 0.47 -22.13
CA SER A 258 -12.49 1.58 -21.18
C SER A 258 -12.42 1.06 -19.76
N TRP A 259 -11.97 1.89 -18.84
CA TRP A 259 -11.96 1.56 -17.43
C TRP A 259 -13.38 1.23 -16.91
N LYS A 260 -13.51 0.08 -16.29
CA LYS A 260 -14.76 -0.42 -15.71
C LYS A 260 -14.55 -0.77 -14.24
N LEU A 261 -15.44 -0.29 -13.40
CA LEU A 261 -15.47 -0.68 -11.98
C LEU A 261 -16.01 -2.11 -11.86
N ILE A 262 -15.19 -2.99 -11.32
CA ILE A 262 -15.54 -4.37 -10.96
C ILE A 262 -15.80 -4.43 -9.47
N THR A 263 -16.89 -5.09 -9.08
CA THR A 263 -17.31 -5.19 -7.68
C THR A 263 -17.54 -6.65 -7.30
N LEU A 264 -16.92 -7.08 -6.22
CA LEU A 264 -17.12 -8.38 -5.59
C LEU A 264 -17.67 -8.12 -4.18
N SER A 265 -18.99 -8.22 -4.05
CA SER A 265 -19.71 -8.00 -2.78
C SER A 265 -19.75 -9.25 -1.92
N ASN A 266 -20.11 -9.06 -0.64
CA ASN A 266 -20.30 -10.15 0.33
C ASN A 266 -19.05 -11.02 0.55
N VAL A 267 -17.88 -10.44 0.50
CA VAL A 267 -16.63 -11.10 0.88
C VAL A 267 -16.64 -11.29 2.39
N LEU A 268 -16.87 -12.50 2.85
CA LEU A 268 -16.91 -12.79 4.27
C LEU A 268 -15.48 -12.96 4.81
N VAL A 269 -15.02 -11.96 5.53
CA VAL A 269 -13.74 -11.99 6.26
C VAL A 269 -13.94 -12.65 7.61
N LYS A 270 -13.05 -13.57 7.98
CA LYS A 270 -13.04 -14.23 9.29
C LYS A 270 -11.64 -14.44 9.84
N GLY A 271 -11.51 -14.20 11.16
CA GLY A 271 -10.26 -14.39 11.88
C GLY A 271 -9.23 -13.34 11.55
N GLY A 272 -9.66 -12.14 11.17
CA GLY A 272 -8.79 -11.00 10.92
C GLY A 272 -7.79 -11.21 9.78
N HIS A 273 -8.17 -11.99 8.75
CA HIS A 273 -7.29 -12.34 7.64
C HIS A 273 -8.07 -12.53 6.34
N VAL A 274 -7.58 -11.95 5.25
CA VAL A 274 -8.08 -12.16 3.90
C VAL A 274 -6.93 -12.00 2.89
N GLU A 275 -6.91 -12.84 1.90
CA GLU A 275 -6.12 -12.67 0.70
C GLU A 275 -7.02 -12.16 -0.40
N ILE A 276 -6.59 -11.11 -1.09
CA ILE A 276 -7.26 -10.54 -2.26
C ILE A 276 -6.31 -10.55 -3.44
N GLY A 277 -6.83 -10.59 -4.66
CA GLY A 277 -5.96 -10.51 -5.82
C GLY A 277 -6.61 -10.78 -7.15
N PHE A 278 -5.76 -11.03 -8.13
CA PHE A 278 -6.12 -11.27 -9.52
C PHE A 278 -5.41 -12.52 -10.03
N ILE A 279 -6.12 -13.30 -10.82
CA ILE A 279 -5.60 -14.43 -11.59
C ILE A 279 -5.80 -14.09 -13.06
N ALA A 280 -4.74 -14.18 -13.84
CA ALA A 280 -4.75 -13.89 -15.25
C ALA A 280 -4.02 -14.98 -16.03
N GLU A 281 -4.72 -15.63 -16.92
CA GLU A 281 -4.19 -16.57 -17.92
C GLU A 281 -4.49 -15.98 -19.29
N GLY A 282 -3.46 -15.56 -20.00
CA GLY A 282 -3.61 -14.80 -21.25
C GLY A 282 -2.71 -15.32 -22.37
N ALA A 283 -3.18 -15.08 -23.59
CA ALA A 283 -2.37 -15.24 -24.78
C ALA A 283 -1.29 -14.17 -24.86
N ALA A 284 -0.29 -14.40 -25.70
CA ALA A 284 0.75 -13.41 -25.99
C ALA A 284 0.14 -12.05 -26.31
N HIS A 285 0.70 -11.00 -25.70
CA HIS A 285 0.28 -9.60 -25.84
C HIS A 285 -1.10 -9.24 -25.27
N ALA A 286 -1.83 -10.16 -24.66
CA ALA A 286 -2.98 -9.79 -23.85
C ALA A 286 -2.52 -8.91 -22.68
N PHE A 287 -3.32 -7.91 -22.31
CA PHE A 287 -3.02 -7.02 -21.20
C PHE A 287 -4.24 -6.76 -20.31
N CYS A 288 -3.99 -6.60 -19.04
CA CYS A 288 -4.96 -6.12 -18.07
C CYS A 288 -4.32 -5.05 -17.20
N TYR A 289 -4.94 -3.87 -17.18
CA TYR A 289 -4.60 -2.78 -16.27
C TYR A 289 -5.60 -2.77 -15.11
N ILE A 290 -5.12 -2.60 -13.90
CA ILE A 290 -5.91 -2.63 -12.68
C ILE A 290 -5.48 -1.47 -11.80
N ASP A 291 -6.46 -0.78 -11.19
CA ASP A 291 -6.20 0.40 -10.39
C ASP A 291 -7.28 0.63 -9.33
N ASP A 292 -6.98 1.52 -8.36
CA ASP A 292 -7.88 1.96 -7.29
C ASP A 292 -8.63 0.81 -6.60
N ILE A 293 -7.86 -0.16 -6.13
CA ILE A 293 -8.40 -1.33 -5.45
C ILE A 293 -8.83 -0.95 -4.04
N THR A 294 -10.05 -1.31 -3.65
CA THR A 294 -10.56 -1.08 -2.30
C THR A 294 -11.15 -2.34 -1.68
N LEU A 295 -10.94 -2.50 -0.38
CA LEU A 295 -11.64 -3.48 0.46
C LEU A 295 -12.25 -2.73 1.64
N LEU A 296 -13.55 -2.50 1.58
CA LEU A 296 -14.32 -1.77 2.58
C LEU A 296 -15.26 -2.70 3.32
N LYS A 297 -15.39 -2.49 4.62
CA LYS A 297 -16.36 -3.21 5.45
C LYS A 297 -17.78 -2.74 5.09
N ASP A 298 -18.67 -3.69 4.85
CA ASP A 298 -20.08 -3.38 4.60
C ASP A 298 -20.74 -2.82 5.89
N LYS A 299 -21.66 -1.88 5.71
CA LYS A 299 -22.35 -1.21 6.83
C LYS A 299 -23.44 -2.09 7.42
#